data_7f53b562878e2441251a69e299184d2f
#
_entry.id   7f53b562878e2441251a69e299184d2f
#
_cell.length_a   1.000
_cell.length_b   1.000
_cell.length_c   1.000
_cell.angle_alpha   90.00
_cell.angle_beta   90.00
_cell.angle_gamma   90.00
#
_symmetry.space_group_name_H-M   'P 1'
#
loop_
_entity.id
_entity.type
_entity.pdbx_description
1 polymer ?
#
loop_
_entity_poly.entity_id
_entity_poly.type
_entity_poly.pdbx_seq_one_letter_code
_entity_poly.pdbx_strand_id
1 'polypeptide(L)'
;QVQTWRTMKHNLQRELEGELNTANHTLEMVIDKYDMVLYDFCTDDEIIELVEQINESEKPSDAVKYQIRRSLAHICNRNAGVEGITLITESGTVCFYDKEAASFVSTKWANKIPKVDMRDRMSAYQRSSYVLGTESQPVHMLQLTRRLADYRNINRQIGTVVLSVNQAVLWDDIQVSDKSTVYVCESDQIIAAADPAQIGKRISDKSQRDYRVLEVKNDKTGWDIYHFYSKVQYDQQIKANICIGLGSMAALMMLSTVLVTFMMRPVLDLVGRLVYAMSEIENGNFDVQIPGVEHPANEVERIVAGFNEMSGQLKQLVEKVKQSTVDQKNAELQAMEAQIDPHFLYNTLDTINWKALEHDDFEVSNMVGALADILRYSIRNPGDMVSIGQELSWLERYTMLQKEKLDQPLMIK
;
A
#
# COMPACT_ATOMS: atom_id res chain seq x y z
N GLN A 1 6.08 -17.86 -1.76
CA GLN A 1 4.73 -18.49 -1.75
C GLN A 1 4.53 -19.42 -0.56
N VAL A 2 5.44 -20.37 -0.26
CA VAL A 2 5.32 -21.32 0.88
C VAL A 2 5.32 -20.57 2.22
N GLN A 3 6.14 -19.55 2.35
CA GLN A 3 6.28 -18.75 3.57
C GLN A 3 5.02 -17.90 3.81
N THR A 4 4.47 -17.27 2.77
CA THR A 4 3.24 -16.50 2.82
C THR A 4 2.05 -17.39 3.22
N TRP A 5 1.96 -18.59 2.65
CA TRP A 5 0.92 -19.56 3.01
C TRP A 5 1.00 -19.99 4.48
N ARG A 6 2.23 -20.26 4.99
CA ARG A 6 2.45 -20.60 6.41
C ARG A 6 2.04 -19.45 7.33
N THR A 7 2.40 -18.23 6.99
CA THR A 7 2.05 -17.03 7.78
C THR A 7 0.54 -16.81 7.80
N MET A 8 -0.15 -16.93 6.67
CA MET A 8 -1.61 -16.80 6.61
C MET A 8 -2.32 -17.88 7.43
N LYS A 9 -1.86 -19.13 7.34
CA LYS A 9 -2.41 -20.21 8.14
C LYS A 9 -2.22 -19.96 9.64
N HIS A 10 -1.08 -19.46 10.02
CA HIS A 10 -0.77 -19.12 11.41
C HIS A 10 -1.61 -17.95 11.93
N ASN A 11 -1.81 -16.92 11.12
CA ASN A 11 -2.64 -15.77 11.48
C ASN A 11 -4.10 -16.18 11.66
N LEU A 12 -4.64 -16.96 10.73
CA LEU A 12 -6.02 -17.45 10.83
C LEU A 12 -6.21 -18.39 12.04
N GLN A 13 -5.22 -19.20 12.36
CA GLN A 13 -5.26 -20.04 13.56
C GLN A 13 -5.26 -19.17 14.83
N ARG A 14 -4.45 -18.12 14.90
CA ARG A 14 -4.47 -17.18 16.03
C ARG A 14 -5.79 -16.43 16.16
N GLU A 15 -6.41 -16.07 15.05
CA GLU A 15 -7.72 -15.45 15.04
C GLU A 15 -8.78 -16.37 15.67
N LEU A 16 -8.81 -17.65 15.25
CA LEU A 16 -9.74 -18.66 15.81
C LEU A 16 -9.46 -18.96 17.29
N GLU A 17 -8.19 -19.01 17.70
CA GLU A 17 -7.81 -19.13 19.11
C GLU A 17 -8.24 -17.87 19.91
N GLY A 18 -8.12 -16.69 19.30
CA GLY A 18 -8.61 -15.44 19.89
C GLY A 18 -10.13 -15.43 20.08
N GLU A 19 -10.89 -15.88 19.08
CA GLU A 19 -12.34 -16.03 19.19
C GLU A 19 -12.73 -17.01 20.31
N LEU A 20 -12.08 -18.15 20.40
CA LEU A 20 -12.33 -19.15 21.43
C LEU A 20 -12.02 -18.61 22.84
N ASN A 21 -10.92 -17.90 23.01
CA ASN A 21 -10.57 -17.26 24.29
C ASN A 21 -11.56 -16.15 24.66
N THR A 22 -12.06 -15.40 23.68
CA THR A 22 -13.12 -14.41 23.91
C THR A 22 -14.40 -15.07 24.38
N ALA A 23 -14.81 -16.16 23.73
CA ALA A 23 -15.97 -16.93 24.14
C ALA A 23 -15.83 -17.47 25.59
N ASN A 24 -14.64 -17.98 25.94
CA ASN A 24 -14.34 -18.46 27.28
C ASN A 24 -14.45 -17.32 28.32
N HIS A 25 -13.88 -16.17 28.01
CA HIS A 25 -13.93 -15.01 28.93
C HIS A 25 -15.36 -14.47 29.09
N THR A 26 -16.13 -14.42 27.99
CA THR A 26 -17.54 -14.01 28.02
C THR A 26 -18.37 -14.97 28.87
N LEU A 27 -18.15 -16.27 28.74
CA LEU A 27 -18.79 -17.27 29.61
C LEU A 27 -18.50 -17.01 31.10
N GLU A 28 -17.25 -16.72 31.44
CA GLU A 28 -16.86 -16.40 32.83
C GLU A 28 -17.58 -15.14 33.33
N MET A 29 -17.61 -14.07 32.53
CA MET A 29 -18.32 -12.85 32.91
C MET A 29 -19.81 -13.08 33.15
N VAL A 30 -20.46 -13.86 32.29
CA VAL A 30 -21.88 -14.15 32.45
C VAL A 30 -22.13 -15.00 33.70
N ILE A 31 -21.28 -15.98 33.97
CA ILE A 31 -21.38 -16.79 35.20
C ILE A 31 -21.16 -15.95 36.44
N ASP A 32 -20.16 -15.08 36.43
CA ASP A 32 -19.86 -14.15 37.53
C ASP A 32 -21.05 -13.23 37.84
N LYS A 33 -21.69 -12.72 36.80
CA LYS A 33 -22.90 -11.90 36.95
C LYS A 33 -23.97 -12.63 37.75
N TYR A 34 -24.25 -13.88 37.44
CA TYR A 34 -25.29 -14.65 38.14
C TYR A 34 -24.82 -15.17 39.49
N ASP A 35 -23.54 -15.49 39.68
CA ASP A 35 -22.99 -15.83 40.99
C ASP A 35 -23.05 -14.62 41.95
N MET A 36 -22.85 -13.39 41.44
CA MET A 36 -23.04 -12.17 42.20
C MET A 36 -24.49 -11.99 42.67
N VAL A 37 -25.48 -12.27 41.78
CA VAL A 37 -26.90 -12.23 42.13
C VAL A 37 -27.21 -13.21 43.26
N LEU A 38 -26.63 -14.41 43.21
CA LEU A 38 -26.76 -15.40 44.30
C LEU A 38 -26.07 -14.97 45.57
N TYR A 39 -24.88 -14.35 45.42
CA TYR A 39 -24.13 -13.85 46.56
C TYR A 39 -24.92 -12.80 47.34
N ASP A 40 -25.44 -11.78 46.63
CA ASP A 40 -26.22 -10.70 47.23
C ASP A 40 -27.45 -11.26 47.96
N PHE A 41 -28.16 -12.22 47.34
CA PHE A 41 -29.30 -12.86 48.01
C PHE A 41 -28.92 -13.69 49.24
N CYS A 42 -27.82 -14.43 49.17
CA CYS A 42 -27.33 -15.27 50.27
C CYS A 42 -26.69 -14.52 51.42
N THR A 43 -26.39 -13.24 51.24
CA THR A 43 -25.82 -12.36 52.29
C THR A 43 -26.79 -11.30 52.78
N ASP A 44 -28.03 -11.30 52.31
CA ASP A 44 -29.08 -10.41 52.76
C ASP A 44 -29.59 -10.82 54.16
N ASP A 45 -29.45 -9.90 55.13
CA ASP A 45 -29.82 -10.13 56.53
C ASP A 45 -31.31 -10.49 56.70
N GLU A 46 -32.21 -9.84 55.94
CA GLU A 46 -33.65 -10.13 55.98
C GLU A 46 -33.93 -11.54 55.53
N ILE A 47 -33.27 -12.02 54.49
CA ILE A 47 -33.41 -13.38 54.01
C ILE A 47 -32.90 -14.41 55.00
N ILE A 48 -31.75 -14.14 55.64
CA ILE A 48 -31.15 -15.02 56.63
C ILE A 48 -32.10 -15.15 57.84
N GLU A 49 -32.65 -14.06 58.35
CA GLU A 49 -33.58 -14.06 59.47
C GLU A 49 -34.89 -14.81 59.14
N LEU A 50 -35.43 -14.62 57.92
CA LEU A 50 -36.64 -15.33 57.50
C LEU A 50 -36.40 -16.85 57.36
N VAL A 51 -35.22 -17.25 56.87
CA VAL A 51 -34.86 -18.67 56.76
C VAL A 51 -34.64 -19.32 58.11
N GLU A 52 -34.01 -18.63 59.05
CA GLU A 52 -33.87 -19.12 60.45
C GLU A 52 -35.23 -19.31 61.12
N GLN A 53 -36.17 -18.36 60.98
CA GLN A 53 -37.55 -18.51 61.47
C GLN A 53 -38.25 -19.77 60.88
N ILE A 54 -37.98 -20.11 59.63
CA ILE A 54 -38.52 -21.34 59.03
C ILE A 54 -37.89 -22.59 59.62
N ASN A 55 -36.54 -22.56 59.83
CA ASN A 55 -35.81 -23.72 60.34
C ASN A 55 -36.13 -24.00 61.81
N GLU A 56 -36.46 -22.97 62.63
CA GLU A 56 -36.83 -23.10 64.03
C GLU A 56 -38.29 -23.55 64.28
N SER A 57 -39.14 -23.42 63.25
CA SER A 57 -40.56 -23.70 63.35
C SER A 57 -40.94 -25.10 62.81
N GLU A 58 -41.60 -25.94 63.55
CA GLU A 58 -42.18 -27.21 63.05
C GLU A 58 -43.20 -26.98 61.92
N LYS A 59 -43.92 -25.85 61.97
CA LYS A 59 -44.83 -25.42 60.88
C LYS A 59 -44.59 -23.95 60.57
N PRO A 60 -43.75 -23.62 59.56
CA PRO A 60 -43.46 -22.26 59.13
C PRO A 60 -44.72 -21.50 58.73
N SER A 61 -44.85 -20.27 59.23
CA SER A 61 -45.94 -19.36 58.89
C SER A 61 -46.03 -19.08 57.37
N ASP A 62 -47.22 -19.08 56.83
CA ASP A 62 -47.44 -18.74 55.43
C ASP A 62 -47.04 -17.26 55.14
N ALA A 63 -47.07 -16.40 56.15
CA ALA A 63 -46.59 -15.03 55.98
C ALA A 63 -45.08 -14.98 55.72
N VAL A 64 -44.28 -15.76 56.45
CA VAL A 64 -42.80 -15.83 56.24
C VAL A 64 -42.49 -16.44 54.86
N LYS A 65 -43.17 -17.50 54.48
CA LYS A 65 -43.02 -18.10 53.14
C LYS A 65 -43.37 -17.10 52.04
N TYR A 66 -44.41 -16.29 52.28
CA TYR A 66 -44.80 -15.24 51.30
C TYR A 66 -43.73 -14.17 51.15
N GLN A 67 -43.13 -13.72 52.28
CA GLN A 67 -42.04 -12.71 52.23
C GLN A 67 -40.83 -13.23 51.45
N ILE A 68 -40.39 -14.47 51.72
CA ILE A 68 -39.30 -15.09 50.94
C ILE A 68 -39.68 -15.19 49.49
N ARG A 69 -40.89 -15.63 49.14
CA ARG A 69 -41.36 -15.72 47.77
C ARG A 69 -41.32 -14.35 47.05
N ARG A 70 -41.69 -13.30 47.76
CA ARG A 70 -41.65 -11.94 47.21
C ARG A 70 -40.23 -11.54 46.89
N SER A 71 -39.24 -11.84 47.74
CA SER A 71 -37.84 -11.57 47.50
C SER A 71 -37.29 -12.39 46.34
N LEU A 72 -37.65 -13.68 46.22
CA LEU A 72 -37.30 -14.53 45.07
C LEU A 72 -37.88 -13.96 43.79
N ALA A 73 -39.14 -13.51 43.79
CA ALA A 73 -39.80 -12.88 42.65
C ALA A 73 -39.10 -11.59 42.21
N HIS A 74 -38.70 -10.79 43.19
CA HIS A 74 -37.98 -9.56 42.89
C HIS A 74 -36.66 -9.82 42.16
N ILE A 75 -35.88 -10.80 42.57
CA ILE A 75 -34.63 -11.20 41.90
C ILE A 75 -34.89 -11.72 40.50
N CYS A 76 -35.84 -12.65 40.32
CA CYS A 76 -36.14 -13.17 38.99
C CYS A 76 -36.61 -12.11 38.01
N ASN A 77 -37.42 -11.17 38.45
CA ASN A 77 -37.97 -10.13 37.59
C ASN A 77 -36.98 -9.02 37.27
N ARG A 78 -36.00 -8.81 38.12
CA ARG A 78 -34.98 -7.76 37.95
C ARG A 78 -33.78 -8.21 37.09
N ASN A 79 -33.52 -9.51 37.06
CA ASN A 79 -32.36 -10.04 36.32
C ASN A 79 -32.83 -10.76 35.05
N ALA A 80 -32.36 -10.24 33.89
CA ALA A 80 -32.61 -10.84 32.59
C ALA A 80 -32.03 -12.27 32.55
N GLY A 81 -32.76 -13.21 31.95
CA GLY A 81 -32.32 -14.60 31.82
C GLY A 81 -32.55 -15.46 33.06
N VAL A 82 -32.79 -14.88 34.21
CA VAL A 82 -33.21 -15.67 35.39
C VAL A 82 -34.68 -16.04 35.23
N GLU A 83 -34.94 -17.33 35.12
CA GLU A 83 -36.30 -17.87 34.92
C GLU A 83 -36.92 -18.42 36.21
N GLY A 84 -36.08 -18.84 37.17
CA GLY A 84 -36.53 -19.34 38.44
C GLY A 84 -35.43 -19.28 39.50
N ILE A 85 -35.86 -19.22 40.76
CA ILE A 85 -35.00 -19.33 41.93
C ILE A 85 -35.67 -20.19 42.99
N THR A 86 -34.92 -21.10 43.57
CA THR A 86 -35.43 -22.04 44.58
C THR A 86 -34.56 -21.98 45.81
N LEU A 87 -35.16 -21.80 46.94
CA LEU A 87 -34.53 -21.88 48.26
C LEU A 87 -34.99 -23.17 48.96
N ILE A 88 -34.05 -23.98 49.38
CA ILE A 88 -34.25 -25.20 50.16
C ILE A 88 -33.65 -24.94 51.55
N THR A 89 -34.46 -24.92 52.57
CA THR A 89 -34.02 -24.69 53.96
C THR A 89 -33.44 -25.97 54.58
N GLU A 90 -32.71 -25.84 55.68
CA GLU A 90 -32.19 -26.99 56.46
C GLU A 90 -33.31 -27.91 56.96
N SER A 91 -34.46 -27.34 57.33
CA SER A 91 -35.67 -28.08 57.74
C SER A 91 -36.35 -28.85 56.56
N GLY A 92 -35.85 -28.68 55.32
CA GLY A 92 -36.42 -29.29 54.12
C GLY A 92 -37.60 -28.52 53.53
N THR A 93 -37.91 -27.33 54.01
CA THR A 93 -38.94 -26.48 53.41
C THR A 93 -38.41 -25.89 52.11
N VAL A 94 -39.22 -26.03 51.03
CA VAL A 94 -38.87 -25.50 49.70
C VAL A 94 -39.71 -24.26 49.44
N CYS A 95 -39.03 -23.13 49.21
CA CYS A 95 -39.62 -21.90 48.71
C CYS A 95 -39.07 -21.63 47.30
N PHE A 96 -39.95 -21.35 46.33
CA PHE A 96 -39.52 -21.08 44.96
C PHE A 96 -40.40 -20.04 44.30
N TYR A 97 -39.78 -19.39 43.32
CA TYR A 97 -40.47 -18.55 42.33
C TYR A 97 -40.00 -18.94 40.94
N ASP A 98 -40.94 -19.00 40.00
CA ASP A 98 -40.71 -19.32 38.62
C ASP A 98 -41.57 -18.41 37.76
N LYS A 99 -40.98 -17.77 36.75
CA LYS A 99 -41.67 -16.79 35.89
C LYS A 99 -42.85 -17.42 35.13
N GLU A 100 -42.70 -18.64 34.67
CA GLU A 100 -43.76 -19.34 33.93
C GLU A 100 -44.84 -19.92 34.83
N ALA A 101 -44.45 -20.34 36.04
CA ALA A 101 -45.35 -20.91 37.00
C ALA A 101 -45.87 -19.91 38.05
N ALA A 102 -45.71 -18.61 37.81
CA ALA A 102 -46.04 -17.54 38.78
C ALA A 102 -47.47 -17.59 39.32
N SER A 103 -48.38 -18.22 38.62
CA SER A 103 -49.78 -18.33 38.98
C SER A 103 -50.17 -19.67 39.64
N PHE A 104 -49.34 -20.72 39.61
CA PHE A 104 -49.69 -22.05 40.12
C PHE A 104 -48.50 -22.72 40.82
N VAL A 105 -48.73 -23.11 42.06
CA VAL A 105 -47.80 -23.91 42.85
C VAL A 105 -47.78 -25.32 42.32
N SER A 106 -47.00 -25.60 41.30
CA SER A 106 -46.76 -26.95 40.83
C SER A 106 -45.67 -27.59 41.69
N THR A 107 -46.06 -28.43 42.65
CA THR A 107 -45.17 -29.30 43.43
C THR A 107 -44.31 -30.22 42.53
N LYS A 108 -44.68 -30.41 41.26
CA LYS A 108 -43.96 -31.24 40.30
C LYS A 108 -42.57 -30.64 39.97
N TRP A 109 -42.39 -29.36 40.18
CA TRP A 109 -41.12 -28.67 39.92
C TRP A 109 -40.07 -28.94 40.99
N ALA A 110 -40.47 -28.81 42.27
CA ALA A 110 -39.59 -29.09 43.42
C ALA A 110 -39.07 -30.54 43.43
N ASN A 111 -39.88 -31.49 42.94
CA ASN A 111 -39.48 -32.91 42.84
C ASN A 111 -38.52 -33.20 41.66
N LYS A 112 -38.37 -32.30 40.71
CA LYS A 112 -37.42 -32.42 39.57
C LYS A 112 -36.11 -31.72 39.80
N ILE A 113 -35.95 -30.95 40.88
CA ILE A 113 -34.64 -30.42 41.25
C ILE A 113 -33.78 -31.64 41.60
N PRO A 114 -32.72 -31.93 40.81
CA PRO A 114 -31.84 -33.04 41.16
C PRO A 114 -31.34 -32.79 42.60
N LYS A 115 -31.11 -33.84 43.35
CA LYS A 115 -30.41 -33.74 44.64
C LYS A 115 -29.04 -33.15 44.31
N VAL A 116 -28.92 -31.85 44.44
CA VAL A 116 -27.69 -31.12 44.12
C VAL A 116 -26.67 -31.61 45.13
N ASP A 117 -25.67 -32.33 44.65
CA ASP A 117 -24.49 -32.56 45.47
C ASP A 117 -23.92 -31.19 45.79
N MET A 118 -23.82 -30.86 47.06
CA MET A 118 -23.42 -29.55 47.55
C MET A 118 -21.99 -29.17 47.14
N ARG A 119 -21.28 -30.05 46.44
CA ARG A 119 -19.96 -29.83 45.85
C ARG A 119 -20.01 -29.22 44.46
N ASP A 120 -21.09 -29.44 43.71
CA ASP A 120 -21.27 -28.93 42.36
C ASP A 120 -21.98 -27.58 42.43
N ARG A 121 -21.22 -26.50 42.17
CA ARG A 121 -21.76 -25.14 42.16
C ARG A 121 -22.64 -24.85 40.94
N MET A 122 -22.49 -25.64 39.86
CA MET A 122 -23.16 -25.43 38.59
C MET A 122 -23.59 -26.76 38.00
N SER A 123 -24.83 -26.84 37.56
CA SER A 123 -25.38 -27.99 36.83
C SER A 123 -26.29 -27.53 35.70
N ALA A 124 -26.33 -28.29 34.60
CA ALA A 124 -27.22 -28.04 33.49
C ALA A 124 -28.37 -29.04 33.51
N TYR A 125 -29.59 -28.59 33.31
CA TYR A 125 -30.76 -29.48 33.17
C TYR A 125 -31.75 -28.94 32.14
N GLN A 126 -32.53 -29.85 31.58
CA GLN A 126 -33.59 -29.56 30.65
C GLN A 126 -34.89 -29.34 31.40
N ARG A 127 -35.56 -28.25 31.13
CA ARG A 127 -36.88 -27.92 31.64
C ARG A 127 -37.91 -28.02 30.53
N SER A 128 -39.03 -28.69 30.81
CA SER A 128 -40.22 -28.61 29.96
C SER A 128 -41.09 -27.46 30.45
N SER A 129 -41.34 -26.45 29.64
CA SER A 129 -42.29 -25.40 29.96
C SER A 129 -43.72 -25.89 29.72
N TYR A 130 -44.56 -25.73 30.70
CA TYR A 130 -45.98 -26.01 30.59
C TYR A 130 -46.72 -24.68 30.39
N VAL A 131 -47.26 -24.48 29.22
CA VAL A 131 -48.29 -23.48 28.99
C VAL A 131 -49.58 -24.27 28.81
N LEU A 132 -50.54 -24.11 29.74
CA LEU A 132 -51.94 -24.53 29.69
C LEU A 132 -52.32 -25.50 28.53
N GLY A 133 -51.92 -26.77 28.62
CA GLY A 133 -52.39 -27.83 27.75
C GLY A 133 -51.65 -28.04 26.42
N THR A 134 -50.64 -27.29 26.10
CA THR A 134 -49.75 -27.52 24.98
C THR A 134 -48.32 -27.77 25.49
N GLU A 135 -47.73 -28.90 25.09
CA GLU A 135 -46.29 -29.12 25.30
C GLU A 135 -45.51 -28.06 24.51
N SER A 136 -45.01 -27.04 25.18
CA SER A 136 -44.07 -26.12 24.59
C SER A 136 -42.70 -26.80 24.44
N GLN A 137 -41.90 -26.34 23.52
CA GLN A 137 -40.55 -26.84 23.32
C GLN A 137 -39.73 -26.80 24.61
N PRO A 138 -38.89 -27.82 24.88
CA PRO A 138 -38.11 -27.86 26.10
C PRO A 138 -37.17 -26.66 26.16
N VAL A 139 -37.18 -25.93 27.28
CA VAL A 139 -36.25 -24.83 27.56
C VAL A 139 -35.09 -25.38 28.36
N HIS A 140 -33.88 -25.15 27.84
CA HIS A 140 -32.65 -25.57 28.49
C HIS A 140 -32.23 -24.55 29.54
N MET A 141 -31.96 -25.00 30.76
CA MET A 141 -31.60 -24.16 31.89
C MET A 141 -30.23 -24.54 32.41
N LEU A 142 -29.48 -23.52 32.83
CA LEU A 142 -28.30 -23.69 33.67
C LEU A 142 -28.66 -23.40 35.10
N GLN A 143 -28.22 -24.25 36.02
CA GLN A 143 -28.43 -24.06 37.45
C GLN A 143 -27.14 -23.67 38.14
N LEU A 144 -27.20 -22.57 38.88
CA LEU A 144 -26.12 -22.14 39.78
C LEU A 144 -26.61 -22.38 41.22
N THR A 145 -25.80 -23.06 41.98
CA THR A 145 -26.15 -23.42 43.37
C THR A 145 -25.21 -22.76 44.35
N ARG A 146 -25.77 -22.13 45.39
CA ARG A 146 -25.00 -21.54 46.48
C ARG A 146 -25.55 -21.94 47.82
N ARG A 147 -24.63 -22.19 48.76
CA ARG A 147 -24.98 -22.41 50.17
C ARG A 147 -25.42 -21.10 50.81
N LEU A 148 -26.52 -21.14 51.54
CA LEU A 148 -26.95 -20.07 52.41
C LEU A 148 -26.46 -20.39 53.84
N ALA A 149 -25.59 -19.54 54.35
CA ALA A 149 -25.02 -19.69 55.70
C ALA A 149 -25.24 -18.41 56.49
N ASP A 150 -25.51 -18.56 57.77
CA ASP A 150 -25.49 -17.42 58.67
C ASP A 150 -24.04 -16.87 58.79
N TYR A 151 -23.81 -15.61 58.39
CA TYR A 151 -22.47 -14.99 58.43
C TYR A 151 -21.94 -14.85 59.83
N ARG A 152 -22.83 -14.89 60.87
CA ARG A 152 -22.45 -14.91 62.28
C ARG A 152 -21.83 -16.26 62.69
N ASN A 153 -22.16 -17.32 61.97
CA ASN A 153 -21.58 -18.63 62.08
C ASN A 153 -21.45 -19.32 60.71
N ILE A 154 -20.37 -18.98 59.98
CA ILE A 154 -20.12 -19.43 58.58
C ILE A 154 -20.13 -20.95 58.44
N ASN A 155 -19.91 -21.70 59.50
CA ASN A 155 -19.91 -23.15 59.47
C ASN A 155 -21.34 -23.73 59.52
N ARG A 156 -22.34 -22.91 59.92
CA ARG A 156 -23.73 -23.35 59.95
C ARG A 156 -24.44 -23.04 58.66
N GLN A 157 -24.70 -24.06 57.87
CA GLN A 157 -25.54 -23.94 56.71
C GLN A 157 -27.01 -23.92 57.11
N ILE A 158 -27.74 -22.89 56.71
CA ILE A 158 -29.17 -22.72 57.01
C ILE A 158 -30.07 -23.07 55.80
N GLY A 159 -29.46 -23.19 54.63
CA GLY A 159 -30.19 -23.57 53.40
C GLY A 159 -29.28 -23.64 52.18
N THR A 160 -29.91 -23.87 51.06
CA THR A 160 -29.29 -23.88 49.71
C THR A 160 -30.18 -23.13 48.73
N VAL A 161 -29.57 -22.27 47.94
CA VAL A 161 -30.27 -21.50 46.90
C VAL A 161 -29.82 -21.99 45.53
N VAL A 162 -30.79 -22.24 44.63
CA VAL A 162 -30.59 -22.67 43.28
C VAL A 162 -31.19 -21.63 42.34
N LEU A 163 -30.35 -21.01 41.52
CA LEU A 163 -30.73 -20.05 40.48
C LEU A 163 -30.82 -20.78 39.15
N SER A 164 -31.95 -20.68 38.46
CA SER A 164 -32.16 -21.24 37.14
C SER A 164 -32.11 -20.14 36.08
N VAL A 165 -31.13 -20.23 35.18
CA VAL A 165 -30.86 -19.25 34.14
C VAL A 165 -31.15 -19.90 32.79
N ASN A 166 -31.85 -19.19 31.91
CA ASN A 166 -32.09 -19.65 30.55
C ASN A 166 -30.76 -19.67 29.76
N GLN A 167 -30.46 -20.82 29.19
CA GLN A 167 -29.26 -21.05 28.43
C GLN A 167 -29.15 -20.09 27.21
N ALA A 168 -30.26 -19.64 26.61
CA ALA A 168 -30.29 -18.73 25.50
C ALA A 168 -29.52 -17.41 25.80
N VAL A 169 -29.62 -16.92 27.04
CA VAL A 169 -28.89 -15.68 27.46
C VAL A 169 -27.40 -15.88 27.49
N LEU A 170 -26.91 -17.08 27.84
CA LEU A 170 -25.48 -17.38 27.72
C LEU A 170 -25.01 -17.33 26.27
N TRP A 171 -25.90 -17.80 25.37
CA TRP A 171 -25.53 -17.90 23.96
C TRP A 171 -25.52 -16.55 23.26
N ASP A 172 -26.45 -15.66 23.56
CA ASP A 172 -26.51 -14.33 22.93
C ASP A 172 -25.23 -13.51 23.19
N ASP A 173 -24.60 -13.71 24.36
CA ASP A 173 -23.35 -13.06 24.76
C ASP A 173 -22.08 -13.79 24.22
N ILE A 174 -22.15 -15.12 23.96
CA ILE A 174 -21.01 -15.96 23.52
C ILE A 174 -20.86 -16.00 21.98
N GLN A 175 -21.82 -15.48 21.23
CA GLN A 175 -21.81 -15.56 19.76
C GLN A 175 -20.62 -14.82 19.16
N VAL A 176 -19.66 -15.58 18.62
CA VAL A 176 -18.35 -15.04 18.16
C VAL A 176 -18.33 -14.74 16.66
N SER A 177 -19.03 -15.50 15.83
CA SER A 177 -19.08 -15.30 14.37
C SER A 177 -20.19 -16.12 13.72
N ASP A 178 -20.83 -15.57 12.67
CA ASP A 178 -21.83 -16.30 11.84
C ASP A 178 -21.25 -17.53 11.12
N LYS A 179 -19.95 -17.69 11.09
CA LYS A 179 -19.23 -18.72 10.32
C LYS A 179 -18.72 -19.88 11.15
N SER A 180 -18.80 -19.77 12.46
CA SER A 180 -18.27 -20.76 13.39
C SER A 180 -19.35 -21.23 14.35
N THR A 181 -19.23 -22.47 14.81
CA THR A 181 -20.15 -23.03 15.78
C THR A 181 -19.39 -23.35 17.05
N VAL A 182 -19.75 -22.68 18.12
CA VAL A 182 -19.21 -22.95 19.47
C VAL A 182 -20.16 -23.86 20.22
N TYR A 183 -19.63 -24.79 20.98
CA TYR A 183 -20.37 -25.66 21.89
C TYR A 183 -19.71 -25.56 23.26
N VAL A 184 -20.56 -25.45 24.29
CA VAL A 184 -20.11 -25.59 25.69
C VAL A 184 -20.53 -26.95 26.13
N CYS A 185 -19.58 -27.72 26.65
CA CYS A 185 -19.81 -29.12 27.05
C CYS A 185 -19.44 -29.33 28.51
N GLU A 186 -20.19 -30.18 29.16
CA GLU A 186 -19.83 -30.76 30.44
C GLU A 186 -19.50 -32.24 30.21
N SER A 187 -18.24 -32.62 30.45
CA SER A 187 -17.69 -33.92 30.05
C SER A 187 -17.80 -34.14 28.51
N ASP A 188 -18.74 -34.95 28.03
CA ASP A 188 -18.98 -35.20 26.61
C ASP A 188 -20.37 -34.69 26.14
N GLN A 189 -21.13 -34.08 27.03
CA GLN A 189 -22.49 -33.63 26.74
C GLN A 189 -22.54 -32.11 26.44
N ILE A 190 -23.18 -31.76 25.34
CA ILE A 190 -23.41 -30.37 24.98
C ILE A 190 -24.45 -29.78 25.93
N ILE A 191 -24.07 -28.75 26.67
CA ILE A 191 -24.93 -28.03 27.62
C ILE A 191 -25.39 -26.68 27.09
N ALA A 192 -24.61 -26.06 26.14
CA ALA A 192 -25.01 -24.84 25.48
C ALA A 192 -24.58 -24.85 24.01
N ALA A 193 -25.44 -24.35 23.12
CA ALA A 193 -25.22 -24.28 21.70
C ALA A 193 -26.16 -23.26 21.05
N ALA A 194 -25.77 -22.70 19.89
CA ALA A 194 -26.62 -21.82 19.07
C ALA A 194 -27.92 -22.49 18.65
N ASP A 195 -27.82 -23.76 18.25
CA ASP A 195 -28.97 -24.58 17.91
C ASP A 195 -29.41 -25.39 19.14
N PRO A 196 -30.55 -25.06 19.77
CA PRO A 196 -31.06 -25.78 20.94
C PRO A 196 -31.23 -27.28 20.69
N ALA A 197 -31.46 -27.70 19.45
CA ALA A 197 -31.61 -29.10 19.07
C ALA A 197 -30.33 -29.95 19.24
N GLN A 198 -29.19 -29.31 19.46
CA GLN A 198 -27.92 -29.97 19.73
C GLN A 198 -27.66 -30.21 21.21
N ILE A 199 -28.33 -29.47 22.08
CA ILE A 199 -28.17 -29.59 23.54
C ILE A 199 -28.60 -30.99 24.00
N GLY A 200 -27.80 -31.56 24.87
CA GLY A 200 -28.01 -32.92 25.36
C GLY A 200 -27.35 -34.01 24.50
N LYS A 201 -26.91 -33.72 23.29
CA LYS A 201 -26.17 -34.65 22.44
C LYS A 201 -24.71 -34.74 22.88
N ARG A 202 -24.02 -35.81 22.47
CA ARG A 202 -22.59 -35.97 22.73
C ARG A 202 -21.78 -35.21 21.69
N ILE A 203 -20.74 -34.56 22.14
CA ILE A 203 -19.81 -33.84 21.22
C ILE A 203 -19.00 -34.84 20.38
N SER A 204 -18.72 -36.04 20.94
CA SER A 204 -18.04 -37.15 20.26
C SER A 204 -18.82 -37.70 19.06
N ASP A 205 -20.16 -37.56 19.02
CA ASP A 205 -20.99 -37.98 17.90
C ASP A 205 -20.86 -37.04 16.68
N LYS A 206 -20.26 -35.87 16.85
CA LYS A 206 -20.04 -34.92 15.75
C LYS A 206 -18.85 -35.33 14.89
N SER A 207 -19.09 -35.43 13.58
CA SER A 207 -18.06 -35.77 12.63
C SER A 207 -16.97 -34.70 12.61
N GLN A 208 -15.78 -35.03 13.08
CA GLN A 208 -14.60 -34.16 13.02
C GLN A 208 -13.95 -34.13 11.61
N ARG A 209 -14.42 -34.95 10.65
CA ARG A 209 -13.78 -35.10 9.32
C ARG A 209 -13.83 -33.82 8.53
N ASP A 210 -14.92 -33.08 8.61
CA ASP A 210 -15.16 -31.85 7.81
C ASP A 210 -14.88 -30.56 8.57
N TYR A 211 -14.52 -30.67 9.86
CA TYR A 211 -14.29 -29.53 10.73
C TYR A 211 -12.90 -29.56 11.33
N ARG A 212 -12.36 -28.35 11.58
CA ARG A 212 -11.27 -28.15 12.53
C ARG A 212 -11.89 -27.84 13.88
N VAL A 213 -11.37 -28.44 14.91
CA VAL A 213 -11.87 -28.28 16.26
C VAL A 213 -10.76 -27.67 17.11
N LEU A 214 -11.08 -26.58 17.77
CA LEU A 214 -10.26 -25.99 18.84
C LEU A 214 -11.02 -26.23 20.14
N GLU A 215 -10.28 -26.46 21.21
CA GLU A 215 -10.81 -26.76 22.52
C GLU A 215 -10.10 -25.91 23.55
N VAL A 216 -10.85 -25.34 24.48
CA VAL A 216 -10.34 -24.71 25.69
C VAL A 216 -11.15 -25.16 26.90
N LYS A 217 -10.47 -25.46 27.97
CA LYS A 217 -11.11 -25.78 29.24
C LYS A 217 -11.29 -24.53 30.05
N ASN A 218 -12.50 -24.29 30.53
CA ASN A 218 -12.80 -23.21 31.44
C ASN A 218 -12.38 -23.59 32.86
N ASP A 219 -11.45 -22.88 33.43
CA ASP A 219 -10.89 -23.16 34.75
C ASP A 219 -11.90 -22.97 35.89
N LYS A 220 -12.91 -22.13 35.70
CA LYS A 220 -13.89 -21.77 36.72
C LYS A 220 -15.00 -22.75 36.84
N THR A 221 -15.49 -23.23 35.70
CA THR A 221 -16.64 -24.15 35.62
C THR A 221 -16.20 -25.60 35.45
N GLY A 222 -15.00 -25.83 34.94
CA GLY A 222 -14.53 -27.13 34.51
C GLY A 222 -15.13 -27.60 33.17
N TRP A 223 -15.93 -26.77 32.51
CA TRP A 223 -16.54 -27.06 31.22
C TRP A 223 -15.54 -26.91 30.08
N ASP A 224 -15.74 -27.68 29.02
CA ASP A 224 -14.93 -27.65 27.82
C ASP A 224 -15.68 -26.86 26.73
N ILE A 225 -14.99 -25.88 26.13
CA ILE A 225 -15.56 -25.07 25.07
C ILE A 225 -14.93 -25.53 23.76
N TYR A 226 -15.76 -25.98 22.84
CA TYR A 226 -15.35 -26.45 21.52
C TYR A 226 -15.74 -25.44 20.45
N HIS A 227 -14.79 -25.07 19.60
CA HIS A 227 -15.01 -24.24 18.45
C HIS A 227 -14.85 -25.06 17.17
N PHE A 228 -15.95 -25.29 16.45
CA PHE A 228 -15.99 -26.02 15.20
C PHE A 228 -15.93 -25.06 14.02
N TYR A 229 -14.92 -25.21 13.19
CA TYR A 229 -14.72 -24.40 12.00
C TYR A 229 -14.65 -25.28 10.76
N SER A 230 -15.47 -25.01 9.75
CA SER A 230 -15.52 -25.81 8.51
C SER A 230 -14.16 -25.78 7.78
N LYS A 231 -13.57 -26.93 7.47
CA LYS A 231 -12.34 -27.04 6.67
C LYS A 231 -12.49 -26.40 5.31
N VAL A 232 -13.66 -26.57 4.68
CA VAL A 232 -13.94 -25.99 3.35
C VAL A 232 -13.93 -24.46 3.40
N GLN A 233 -14.58 -23.87 4.39
CA GLN A 233 -14.61 -22.42 4.58
C GLN A 233 -13.21 -21.88 4.93
N TYR A 234 -12.48 -22.59 5.79
CA TYR A 234 -11.10 -22.28 6.14
C TYR A 234 -10.20 -22.23 4.90
N ASP A 235 -10.26 -23.27 4.05
CA ASP A 235 -9.46 -23.32 2.83
C ASP A 235 -9.91 -22.29 1.79
N GLN A 236 -11.20 -21.98 1.70
CA GLN A 236 -11.74 -20.93 0.84
C GLN A 236 -11.26 -19.55 1.28
N GLN A 237 -11.26 -19.27 2.57
CA GLN A 237 -10.79 -17.99 3.12
C GLN A 237 -9.28 -17.79 2.87
N ILE A 238 -8.49 -18.85 3.07
CA ILE A 238 -7.05 -18.82 2.71
C ILE A 238 -6.85 -18.54 1.22
N LYS A 239 -7.59 -19.26 0.34
CA LYS A 239 -7.50 -19.04 -1.11
C LYS A 239 -7.90 -17.62 -1.49
N ALA A 240 -8.98 -17.10 -0.95
CA ALA A 240 -9.46 -15.75 -1.19
C ALA A 240 -8.40 -14.70 -0.78
N ASN A 241 -7.82 -14.84 0.41
CA ASN A 241 -6.77 -13.95 0.90
C ASN A 241 -5.49 -14.01 0.04
N ILE A 242 -5.11 -15.21 -0.44
CA ILE A 242 -3.98 -15.39 -1.36
C ILE A 242 -4.29 -14.68 -2.70
N CYS A 243 -5.49 -14.87 -3.26
CA CYS A 243 -5.89 -14.21 -4.52
C CYS A 243 -5.88 -12.68 -4.39
N ILE A 244 -6.38 -12.13 -3.27
CA ILE A 244 -6.35 -10.69 -3.00
C ILE A 244 -4.89 -10.20 -2.89
N GLY A 245 -4.03 -10.93 -2.16
CA GLY A 245 -2.62 -10.60 -2.01
C GLY A 245 -1.85 -10.63 -3.34
N LEU A 246 -2.07 -11.65 -4.17
CA LEU A 246 -1.48 -11.74 -5.50
C LEU A 246 -1.99 -10.65 -6.44
N GLY A 247 -3.30 -10.37 -6.39
CA GLY A 247 -3.92 -9.30 -7.17
C GLY A 247 -3.38 -7.92 -6.82
N SER A 248 -3.24 -7.62 -5.53
CA SER A 248 -2.67 -6.36 -5.06
C SER A 248 -1.20 -6.19 -5.46
N MET A 249 -0.41 -7.27 -5.38
CA MET A 249 0.99 -7.26 -5.81
C MET A 249 1.12 -7.04 -7.32
N ALA A 250 0.27 -7.69 -8.14
CA ALA A 250 0.23 -7.49 -9.58
C ALA A 250 -0.18 -6.04 -9.95
N ALA A 251 -1.17 -5.48 -9.24
CA ALA A 251 -1.60 -4.09 -9.41
C ALA A 251 -0.49 -3.09 -9.06
N LEU A 252 0.25 -3.31 -7.97
CA LEU A 252 1.40 -2.49 -7.58
C LEU A 252 2.55 -2.59 -8.60
N MET A 253 2.85 -3.79 -9.13
CA MET A 253 3.83 -3.96 -10.20
C MET A 253 3.43 -3.20 -11.46
N MET A 254 2.15 -3.30 -11.86
CA MET A 254 1.64 -2.60 -13.03
C MET A 254 1.74 -1.09 -12.85
N LEU A 255 1.33 -0.58 -11.69
CA LEU A 255 1.42 0.85 -11.35
C LEU A 255 2.87 1.34 -11.37
N SER A 256 3.80 0.58 -10.75
CA SER A 256 5.23 0.93 -10.73
C SER A 256 5.83 0.93 -12.15
N THR A 257 5.47 -0.04 -13.00
CA THR A 257 5.92 -0.10 -14.39
C THR A 257 5.43 1.10 -15.18
N VAL A 258 4.15 1.47 -15.03
CA VAL A 258 3.58 2.67 -15.68
C VAL A 258 4.29 3.93 -15.20
N LEU A 259 4.50 4.08 -13.89
CA LEU A 259 5.17 5.23 -13.30
C LEU A 259 6.61 5.36 -13.80
N VAL A 260 7.39 4.27 -13.77
CA VAL A 260 8.77 4.25 -14.28
C VAL A 260 8.81 4.58 -15.75
N THR A 261 7.92 4.00 -16.56
CA THR A 261 7.85 4.29 -18.00
C THR A 261 7.52 5.76 -18.25
N PHE A 262 6.57 6.31 -17.49
CA PHE A 262 6.20 7.72 -17.60
C PHE A 262 7.34 8.66 -17.21
N MET A 263 8.07 8.37 -16.15
CA MET A 263 9.23 9.17 -15.69
C MET A 263 10.45 9.03 -16.61
N MET A 264 10.66 7.83 -17.20
CA MET A 264 11.83 7.58 -18.03
C MET A 264 11.69 8.11 -19.46
N ARG A 265 10.48 8.19 -20.01
CA ARG A 265 10.24 8.68 -21.38
C ARG A 265 10.89 10.04 -21.67
N PRO A 266 10.71 11.10 -20.86
CA PRO A 266 11.33 12.40 -21.14
C PRO A 266 12.85 12.36 -21.08
N VAL A 267 13.42 11.52 -20.21
CA VAL A 267 14.88 11.34 -20.12
C VAL A 267 15.44 10.66 -21.36
N LEU A 268 14.80 9.59 -21.83
CA LEU A 268 15.21 8.89 -23.04
C LEU A 268 15.09 9.79 -24.29
N ASP A 269 14.03 10.58 -24.36
CA ASP A 269 13.78 11.52 -25.46
C ASP A 269 14.88 12.60 -25.50
N LEU A 270 15.28 13.11 -24.31
CA LEU A 270 16.38 14.05 -24.20
C LEU A 270 17.71 13.45 -24.64
N VAL A 271 18.03 12.23 -24.20
CA VAL A 271 19.26 11.52 -24.61
C VAL A 271 19.26 11.33 -26.13
N GLY A 272 18.12 10.97 -26.72
CA GLY A 272 17.96 10.86 -28.17
C GLY A 272 18.25 12.18 -28.89
N ARG A 273 17.74 13.32 -28.39
CA ARG A 273 18.01 14.65 -28.94
C ARG A 273 19.48 15.05 -28.81
N LEU A 274 20.10 14.73 -27.68
CA LEU A 274 21.55 14.99 -27.48
C LEU A 274 22.40 14.21 -28.47
N VAL A 275 22.12 12.90 -28.65
CA VAL A 275 22.86 12.06 -29.60
C VAL A 275 22.68 12.58 -31.03
N TYR A 276 21.44 12.95 -31.40
CA TYR A 276 21.16 13.54 -32.71
C TYR A 276 21.95 14.86 -32.89
N ALA A 277 21.91 15.77 -31.94
CA ALA A 277 22.61 17.04 -32.02
C ALA A 277 24.14 16.86 -32.07
N MET A 278 24.70 15.87 -31.37
CA MET A 278 26.12 15.50 -31.46
C MET A 278 26.48 15.03 -32.87
N SER A 279 25.62 14.20 -33.49
CA SER A 279 25.82 13.72 -34.86
C SER A 279 25.78 14.86 -35.91
N GLU A 280 24.92 15.86 -35.70
CA GLU A 280 24.86 17.04 -36.54
C GLU A 280 26.19 17.88 -36.45
N ILE A 281 26.71 18.03 -35.24
CA ILE A 281 28.02 18.71 -35.03
C ILE A 281 29.13 17.92 -35.72
N GLU A 282 29.15 16.59 -35.64
CA GLU A 282 30.13 15.74 -36.32
C GLU A 282 30.09 15.93 -37.85
N ASN A 283 28.91 16.15 -38.41
CA ASN A 283 28.69 16.43 -39.82
C ASN A 283 28.98 17.91 -40.21
N GLY A 284 29.46 18.71 -39.25
CA GLY A 284 29.83 20.10 -39.49
C GLY A 284 28.70 21.12 -39.31
N ASN A 285 27.53 20.69 -38.85
CA ASN A 285 26.45 21.62 -38.56
C ASN A 285 26.54 22.10 -37.10
N PHE A 286 27.21 23.23 -36.88
CA PHE A 286 27.40 23.81 -35.55
C PHE A 286 26.24 24.72 -35.12
N ASP A 287 25.19 24.88 -35.93
CA ASP A 287 24.03 25.71 -35.65
C ASP A 287 22.95 24.97 -34.87
N VAL A 288 23.17 23.69 -34.57
CA VAL A 288 22.23 22.84 -33.84
C VAL A 288 22.18 23.27 -32.38
N GLN A 289 20.96 23.59 -31.90
CA GLN A 289 20.66 23.86 -30.50
C GLN A 289 19.50 22.95 -30.05
N ILE A 290 19.65 22.43 -28.86
CA ILE A 290 18.54 21.65 -28.21
C ILE A 290 17.70 22.68 -27.49
N PRO A 291 16.38 22.73 -27.73
CA PRO A 291 15.47 23.62 -27.01
C PRO A 291 15.57 23.36 -25.50
N GLY A 292 15.96 24.34 -24.77
CA GLY A 292 16.13 24.30 -23.32
C GLY A 292 15.45 25.47 -22.64
N VAL A 293 15.43 25.43 -21.31
CA VAL A 293 14.89 26.49 -20.46
C VAL A 293 16.00 27.49 -20.18
N GLU A 294 15.69 28.77 -20.21
CA GLU A 294 16.68 29.85 -19.94
C GLU A 294 17.33 29.72 -18.55
N HIS A 295 16.63 29.15 -17.59
CA HIS A 295 17.11 28.89 -16.23
C HIS A 295 16.91 27.41 -15.87
N PRO A 296 17.98 26.60 -15.94
CA PRO A 296 17.88 25.16 -15.66
C PRO A 296 17.54 24.89 -14.19
N ALA A 297 16.36 24.30 -13.96
CA ALA A 297 15.86 23.96 -12.63
C ALA A 297 16.33 22.58 -12.14
N ASN A 298 16.83 21.73 -13.04
CA ASN A 298 17.27 20.38 -12.72
C ASN A 298 18.53 19.97 -13.48
N GLU A 299 19.14 18.84 -13.12
CA GLU A 299 20.38 18.34 -13.71
C GLU A 299 20.26 18.08 -15.21
N VAL A 300 19.09 17.67 -15.66
CA VAL A 300 18.79 17.36 -17.06
C VAL A 300 18.86 18.64 -17.92
N GLU A 301 18.25 19.70 -17.46
CA GLU A 301 18.28 21.02 -18.12
C GLU A 301 19.70 21.63 -18.10
N ARG A 302 20.48 21.37 -17.04
CA ARG A 302 21.89 21.78 -16.98
C ARG A 302 22.76 21.09 -18.03
N ILE A 303 22.47 19.81 -18.34
CA ILE A 303 23.17 19.09 -19.40
C ILE A 303 22.86 19.72 -20.76
N VAL A 304 21.63 20.10 -21.03
CA VAL A 304 21.21 20.77 -22.27
C VAL A 304 21.90 22.13 -22.39
N ALA A 305 21.89 22.92 -21.32
CA ALA A 305 22.54 24.24 -21.31
C ALA A 305 24.05 24.12 -21.56
N GLY A 306 24.73 23.19 -20.89
CA GLY A 306 26.14 22.92 -21.08
C GLY A 306 26.46 22.43 -22.50
N PHE A 307 25.62 21.60 -23.10
CA PHE A 307 25.80 21.18 -24.49
C PHE A 307 25.66 22.35 -25.47
N ASN A 308 24.62 23.18 -25.31
CA ASN A 308 24.40 24.34 -26.19
C ASN A 308 25.55 25.38 -26.07
N GLU A 309 26.05 25.60 -24.85
CA GLU A 309 27.22 26.47 -24.64
C GLU A 309 28.47 25.91 -25.33
N MET A 310 28.74 24.61 -25.16
CA MET A 310 29.85 23.93 -25.83
C MET A 310 29.73 24.01 -27.35
N SER A 311 28.56 23.79 -27.92
CA SER A 311 28.30 23.93 -29.36
C SER A 311 28.54 25.31 -29.85
N GLY A 312 28.10 26.35 -29.10
CA GLY A 312 28.37 27.76 -29.41
C GLY A 312 29.86 28.11 -29.39
N GLN A 313 30.60 27.60 -28.41
CA GLN A 313 32.06 27.79 -28.34
C GLN A 313 32.79 27.12 -29.51
N LEU A 314 32.39 25.88 -29.87
CA LEU A 314 32.90 25.16 -31.02
C LEU A 314 32.71 25.95 -32.33
N LYS A 315 31.49 26.46 -32.56
CA LYS A 315 31.17 27.30 -33.72
C LYS A 315 32.11 28.50 -33.79
N GLN A 316 32.30 29.24 -32.70
CA GLN A 316 33.20 30.39 -32.64
C GLN A 316 34.67 30.01 -32.94
N LEU A 317 35.12 28.86 -32.39
CA LEU A 317 36.48 28.37 -32.66
C LEU A 317 36.69 28.01 -34.13
N VAL A 318 35.74 27.29 -34.74
CA VAL A 318 35.80 26.92 -36.15
C VAL A 318 35.83 28.15 -37.03
N GLU A 319 34.99 29.15 -36.78
CA GLU A 319 34.99 30.40 -37.55
C GLU A 319 36.31 31.19 -37.39
N LYS A 320 36.85 31.25 -36.16
CA LYS A 320 38.16 31.87 -35.90
C LYS A 320 39.31 31.15 -36.62
N VAL A 321 39.30 29.80 -36.64
CA VAL A 321 40.31 29.03 -37.39
C VAL A 321 40.18 29.27 -38.87
N LYS A 322 38.97 29.30 -39.42
CA LYS A 322 38.69 29.61 -40.81
C LYS A 322 39.19 30.99 -41.18
N GLN A 323 38.87 32.03 -40.40
CA GLN A 323 39.32 33.38 -40.61
C GLN A 323 40.88 33.48 -40.55
N SER A 324 41.48 32.86 -39.50
CA SER A 324 42.93 32.81 -39.36
C SER A 324 43.63 32.16 -40.55
N THR A 325 43.01 31.09 -41.11
CA THR A 325 43.53 30.39 -42.29
C THR A 325 43.47 31.30 -43.54
N VAL A 326 42.35 32.04 -43.70
CA VAL A 326 42.23 33.04 -44.81
C VAL A 326 43.26 34.15 -44.66
N ASP A 327 43.38 34.67 -43.42
CA ASP A 327 44.38 35.77 -43.19
C ASP A 327 45.80 35.27 -43.42
N GLN A 328 46.15 34.03 -43.01
CA GLN A 328 47.45 33.44 -43.30
C GLN A 328 47.68 33.28 -44.81
N LYS A 329 46.68 32.76 -45.54
CA LYS A 329 46.81 32.64 -47.00
C LYS A 329 46.98 33.98 -47.69
N ASN A 330 46.26 35.00 -47.26
CA ASN A 330 46.42 36.35 -47.78
C ASN A 330 47.82 36.91 -47.49
N ALA A 331 48.32 36.67 -46.27
CA ALA A 331 49.73 37.13 -45.93
C ALA A 331 50.77 36.35 -46.73
N GLU A 332 50.58 35.01 -46.95
CA GLU A 332 51.48 34.24 -47.84
C GLU A 332 51.49 34.78 -49.28
N LEU A 333 50.26 35.07 -49.82
CA LEU A 333 50.17 35.69 -51.17
C LEU A 333 50.85 37.03 -51.24
N GLN A 334 50.65 37.92 -50.26
CA GLN A 334 51.34 39.23 -50.21
C GLN A 334 52.87 39.08 -50.11
N ALA A 335 53.34 38.09 -49.31
CA ALA A 335 54.75 37.80 -49.18
C ALA A 335 55.33 37.28 -50.52
N MET A 336 54.63 36.47 -51.28
CA MET A 336 55.01 35.98 -52.58
C MET A 336 55.01 37.13 -53.62
N GLU A 337 54.07 38.05 -53.64
CA GLU A 337 54.03 39.24 -54.50
C GLU A 337 55.17 40.14 -54.19
N ALA A 338 55.53 40.35 -52.91
CA ALA A 338 56.62 41.17 -52.48
C ALA A 338 58.02 40.60 -52.90
N GLN A 339 58.14 39.29 -53.22
CA GLN A 339 59.41 38.71 -53.73
C GLN A 339 59.71 39.10 -55.15
N ILE A 340 58.76 39.64 -55.92
CA ILE A 340 59.01 40.22 -57.23
C ILE A 340 59.46 41.65 -57.03
N ASP A 341 60.76 41.96 -57.20
CA ASP A 341 61.27 43.35 -57.14
C ASP A 341 60.83 44.08 -58.39
N PRO A 342 59.80 44.94 -58.34
CA PRO A 342 59.32 45.64 -59.52
C PRO A 342 60.41 46.61 -60.09
N HIS A 343 61.22 47.12 -59.16
CA HIS A 343 62.27 48.04 -59.56
C HIS A 343 63.38 47.36 -60.38
N PHE A 344 63.73 46.10 -60.01
CA PHE A 344 64.69 45.31 -60.79
C PHE A 344 64.14 45.04 -62.18
N LEU A 345 62.84 44.67 -62.30
CA LEU A 345 62.22 44.42 -63.61
C LEU A 345 62.20 45.67 -64.48
N TYR A 346 61.80 46.81 -63.95
CA TYR A 346 61.81 48.08 -64.72
C TYR A 346 63.20 48.47 -65.14
N ASN A 347 64.16 48.44 -64.26
CA ASN A 347 65.58 48.84 -64.58
C ASN A 347 66.16 47.89 -65.66
N THR A 348 65.79 46.60 -65.61
CA THR A 348 66.24 45.65 -66.60
C THR A 348 65.62 45.93 -67.97
N LEU A 349 64.33 46.23 -68.03
CA LEU A 349 63.63 46.58 -69.24
C LEU A 349 64.15 47.94 -69.81
N ASP A 350 64.36 48.92 -68.94
CA ASP A 350 64.93 50.20 -69.35
C ASP A 350 66.34 50.01 -69.94
N THR A 351 67.19 49.18 -69.37
CA THR A 351 68.52 48.84 -69.86
C THR A 351 68.45 48.19 -71.25
N ILE A 352 67.49 47.25 -71.45
CA ILE A 352 67.29 46.59 -72.76
C ILE A 352 66.78 47.58 -73.80
N ASN A 353 65.88 48.50 -73.39
CA ASN A 353 65.39 49.56 -74.26
C ASN A 353 66.53 50.53 -74.74
N TRP A 354 67.35 50.94 -73.82
CA TRP A 354 68.53 51.77 -74.14
C TRP A 354 69.49 51.06 -75.13
N LYS A 355 69.70 49.75 -74.93
CA LYS A 355 70.57 48.97 -75.84
C LYS A 355 69.95 48.79 -77.22
N ALA A 356 68.60 48.58 -77.29
CA ALA A 356 67.89 48.52 -78.57
C ALA A 356 68.03 49.88 -79.33
N LEU A 357 67.90 50.99 -78.68
CA LEU A 357 68.06 52.32 -79.23
C LEU A 357 69.53 52.60 -79.70
N GLU A 358 70.52 52.10 -78.95
CA GLU A 358 71.94 52.21 -79.28
C GLU A 358 72.28 51.47 -80.62
N HIS A 359 71.51 50.46 -80.94
CA HIS A 359 71.67 49.68 -82.17
C HIS A 359 70.68 50.07 -83.30
N ASP A 360 69.99 51.21 -83.17
CA ASP A 360 68.94 51.67 -84.07
C ASP A 360 67.77 50.67 -84.29
N ASP A 361 67.59 49.77 -83.30
CA ASP A 361 66.48 48.78 -83.35
C ASP A 361 65.24 49.40 -82.71
N PHE A 362 64.51 50.21 -83.42
CA PHE A 362 63.27 50.85 -82.92
C PHE A 362 62.13 49.94 -82.70
N GLU A 363 62.09 48.78 -83.38
CA GLU A 363 61.08 47.80 -83.24
C GLU A 363 61.16 47.12 -81.87
N VAL A 364 62.33 46.64 -81.47
CA VAL A 364 62.58 46.04 -80.15
C VAL A 364 62.45 47.11 -79.06
N SER A 365 62.89 48.34 -79.27
CA SER A 365 62.70 49.41 -78.29
C SER A 365 61.22 49.70 -78.00
N ASN A 366 60.35 49.75 -79.03
CA ASN A 366 58.91 49.95 -78.85
C ASN A 366 58.23 48.76 -78.12
N MET A 367 58.65 47.53 -78.42
CA MET A 367 58.13 46.34 -77.75
C MET A 367 58.53 46.33 -76.27
N VAL A 368 59.77 46.58 -75.93
CA VAL A 368 60.27 46.62 -74.55
C VAL A 368 59.61 47.76 -73.76
N GLY A 369 59.45 48.93 -74.36
CA GLY A 369 58.72 50.04 -73.78
C GLY A 369 57.23 49.69 -73.47
N ALA A 370 56.57 49.09 -74.44
CA ALA A 370 55.18 48.63 -74.23
C ALA A 370 55.09 47.60 -73.13
N LEU A 371 56.02 46.62 -73.05
CA LEU A 371 56.07 45.63 -71.95
C LEU A 371 56.37 46.31 -70.63
N ALA A 372 57.27 47.25 -70.54
CA ALA A 372 57.55 47.98 -69.30
C ALA A 372 56.30 48.73 -68.78
N ASP A 373 55.56 49.36 -69.69
CA ASP A 373 54.35 50.09 -69.33
C ASP A 373 53.22 49.17 -68.91
N ILE A 374 53.06 47.99 -69.54
CA ILE A 374 52.10 46.98 -69.15
C ILE A 374 52.43 46.43 -67.76
N LEU A 375 53.69 46.07 -67.49
CA LEU A 375 54.16 45.63 -66.21
C LEU A 375 53.99 46.71 -65.13
N ARG A 376 54.32 47.92 -65.42
CA ARG A 376 54.14 49.04 -64.49
C ARG A 376 52.69 49.26 -64.11
N TYR A 377 51.82 49.16 -65.08
CA TYR A 377 50.40 49.27 -64.87
C TYR A 377 49.87 48.11 -63.96
N SER A 378 50.22 46.85 -64.28
CA SER A 378 49.76 45.63 -63.53
C SER A 378 50.29 45.57 -62.12
N ILE A 379 51.55 46.03 -61.87
CA ILE A 379 52.13 45.95 -60.52
C ILE A 379 51.74 47.17 -59.65
N ARG A 380 51.49 48.34 -60.23
CA ARG A 380 51.24 49.59 -59.52
C ARG A 380 49.77 49.71 -59.04
N ASN A 381 48.84 49.06 -59.74
CA ASN A 381 47.40 49.19 -59.50
C ASN A 381 46.69 47.82 -59.32
N PRO A 382 47.19 46.91 -58.51
CA PRO A 382 46.50 45.64 -58.31
C PRO A 382 45.21 45.91 -57.54
N GLY A 383 44.06 45.84 -58.23
CA GLY A 383 42.73 45.96 -57.63
C GLY A 383 42.18 47.37 -57.39
N ASP A 384 42.91 48.40 -57.83
CA ASP A 384 42.46 49.80 -57.78
C ASP A 384 41.45 50.14 -58.88
N MET A 385 40.52 51.03 -58.59
CA MET A 385 39.62 51.58 -59.59
C MET A 385 40.38 52.50 -60.53
N VAL A 386 40.44 52.17 -61.79
CA VAL A 386 41.15 52.98 -62.84
C VAL A 386 40.13 53.58 -63.81
N SER A 387 40.51 54.62 -64.51
CA SER A 387 39.65 55.23 -65.53
C SER A 387 39.60 54.36 -66.77
N ILE A 388 38.46 54.37 -67.49
CA ILE A 388 38.26 53.63 -68.76
C ILE A 388 39.41 54.04 -69.76
N GLY A 389 39.83 55.30 -69.77
CA GLY A 389 40.93 55.75 -70.62
C GLY A 389 42.24 55.07 -70.33
N GLN A 390 42.58 54.85 -69.03
CA GLN A 390 43.76 54.08 -68.62
C GLN A 390 43.70 52.61 -69.04
N GLU A 391 42.58 52.01 -68.91
CA GLU A 391 42.32 50.58 -69.30
C GLU A 391 42.44 50.43 -70.80
N LEU A 392 41.87 51.34 -71.58
CA LEU A 392 41.98 51.33 -73.03
C LEU A 392 43.44 51.52 -73.48
N SER A 393 44.17 52.43 -72.85
CA SER A 393 45.59 52.65 -73.17
C SER A 393 46.44 51.41 -72.85
N TRP A 394 46.17 50.73 -71.79
CA TRP A 394 46.82 49.43 -71.45
C TRP A 394 46.48 48.36 -72.51
N LEU A 395 45.24 48.26 -72.90
CA LEU A 395 44.76 47.30 -73.91
C LEU A 395 45.38 47.56 -75.28
N GLU A 396 45.57 48.87 -75.65
CA GLU A 396 46.26 49.23 -76.89
C GLU A 396 47.70 48.75 -76.90
N ARG A 397 48.44 48.95 -75.78
CA ARG A 397 49.78 48.45 -75.63
C ARG A 397 49.95 46.98 -75.64
N TYR A 398 49.01 46.30 -74.96
CA TYR A 398 48.92 44.82 -74.93
C TYR A 398 48.65 44.26 -76.33
N THR A 399 47.72 44.83 -77.02
CA THR A 399 47.39 44.43 -78.42
C THR A 399 48.51 44.69 -79.40
N MET A 400 49.25 45.76 -79.20
CA MET A 400 50.44 46.06 -79.96
C MET A 400 51.52 44.97 -79.83
N LEU A 401 51.83 44.56 -78.58
CA LEU A 401 52.78 43.47 -78.32
C LEU A 401 52.27 42.09 -78.86
N GLN A 402 51.02 41.87 -78.80
CA GLN A 402 50.43 40.59 -79.34
C GLN A 402 50.47 40.58 -80.90
N LYS A 403 50.33 41.71 -81.53
CA LYS A 403 50.43 41.79 -83.00
C LYS A 403 51.88 41.51 -83.49
N GLU A 404 52.89 41.99 -82.79
CA GLU A 404 54.28 41.66 -83.12
C GLU A 404 54.66 40.19 -82.91
N LYS A 405 53.99 39.53 -82.00
CA LYS A 405 54.18 38.11 -81.69
C LYS A 405 53.47 37.18 -82.69
N LEU A 406 52.39 37.64 -83.32
CA LEU A 406 51.56 36.88 -84.21
C LEU A 406 51.82 37.27 -85.69
N ASP A 407 52.26 36.32 -86.51
CA ASP A 407 52.44 36.51 -87.96
C ASP A 407 51.12 36.76 -88.75
N GLN A 408 50.02 36.98 -88.07
CA GLN A 408 48.72 37.24 -88.63
C GLN A 408 48.04 38.48 -88.03
N PRO A 409 47.28 39.27 -88.89
CA PRO A 409 46.60 40.45 -88.41
C PRO A 409 45.57 40.15 -87.33
N LEU A 410 45.82 40.64 -86.10
CA LEU A 410 44.87 40.54 -85.00
C LEU A 410 43.71 41.49 -85.21
N MET A 411 42.50 40.95 -85.50
CA MET A 411 41.31 41.80 -85.57
C MET A 411 40.62 41.79 -84.19
N ILE A 412 40.62 42.90 -83.49
CA ILE A 412 39.88 43.12 -82.28
C ILE A 412 38.55 43.78 -82.65
N LYS A 413 37.44 43.09 -82.32
CA LYS A 413 36.12 43.65 -82.49
C LYS A 413 35.68 44.43 -81.27
#